data_2ba14bc50916029383148c0055c4fe84
#
_entry.id   2ba14bc50916029383148c0055c4fe84
#
_cell.length_a   1.000
_cell.length_b   1.000
_cell.length_c   1.000
_cell.angle_alpha   90.00
_cell.angle_beta   90.00
_cell.angle_gamma   90.00
#
_symmetry.space_group_name_H-M   'P 1'
#
loop_
_entity.id
_entity.type
_entity.pdbx_description
1 polymer ?
#
loop_
_entity_poly.entity_id
_entity_poly.type
_entity_poly.pdbx_seq_one_letter_code
_entity_poly.pdbx_strand_id
1 'polypeptide(L)'
;RESLLHEMYFSEKPRLAELTVRYEALRCDIMQQYYMNKDYDNVIRIATSLDIHDDADPNASCLVYYYKAQAYVKLENYPMAKEAFFREFELRKKYLGWEEEDTILACQNLGVLYSFCNEREEALACFREAYGHEVKKNGEDSEMAQKLLQYISVVES
;
A
#
# COMPACT_ATOMS: atom_id res chain seq x y z
N ARG A 1 -27.64 27.97 -28.54
CA ARG A 1 -26.70 28.37 -27.46
C ARG A 1 -26.56 27.34 -26.37
N GLU A 2 -27.64 26.79 -25.86
CA GLU A 2 -27.61 25.77 -24.80
C GLU A 2 -27.00 24.45 -25.29
N SER A 3 -27.31 24.03 -26.53
CA SER A 3 -26.73 22.80 -27.12
C SER A 3 -25.22 22.89 -27.32
N LEU A 4 -24.70 24.08 -27.67
CA LEU A 4 -23.26 24.32 -27.89
C LEU A 4 -22.50 24.32 -26.57
N LEU A 5 -23.06 24.93 -25.54
CA LEU A 5 -22.50 24.90 -24.19
C LEU A 5 -22.51 23.49 -23.61
N HIS A 6 -23.55 22.74 -23.87
CA HIS A 6 -23.67 21.33 -23.46
C HIS A 6 -22.61 20.46 -24.15
N GLU A 7 -22.45 20.59 -25.47
CA GLU A 7 -21.41 19.90 -26.24
C GLU A 7 -20.01 20.27 -25.77
N MET A 8 -19.73 21.56 -25.50
CA MET A 8 -18.45 22.02 -24.97
C MET A 8 -18.19 21.41 -23.58
N TYR A 9 -19.18 21.42 -22.70
CA TYR A 9 -19.06 20.86 -21.36
C TYR A 9 -18.73 19.36 -21.41
N PHE A 10 -19.41 18.60 -22.27
CA PHE A 10 -19.16 17.16 -22.38
C PHE A 10 -17.86 16.82 -23.11
N SER A 11 -17.36 17.69 -23.99
CA SER A 11 -16.06 17.52 -24.64
C SER A 11 -14.88 17.83 -23.70
N GLU A 12 -15.06 18.76 -22.77
CA GLU A 12 -14.01 19.15 -21.79
C GLU A 12 -13.90 18.17 -20.61
N LYS A 13 -14.99 17.49 -20.26
CA LYS A 13 -15.03 16.59 -19.11
C LYS A 13 -14.01 15.44 -19.16
N PRO A 14 -13.84 14.73 -20.29
CA PRO A 14 -12.80 13.70 -20.42
C PRO A 14 -11.39 14.27 -20.28
N ARG A 15 -11.17 15.46 -20.82
CA ARG A 15 -9.85 16.14 -20.73
C ARG A 15 -9.51 16.54 -19.30
N LEU A 16 -10.47 17.03 -18.51
CA LEU A 16 -10.28 17.35 -17.11
C LEU A 16 -9.96 16.08 -16.30
N ALA A 17 -10.66 14.97 -16.56
CA ALA A 17 -10.39 13.69 -15.90
C ALA A 17 -8.97 13.20 -16.21
N GLU A 18 -8.52 13.29 -17.46
CA GLU A 18 -7.17 12.93 -17.88
C GLU A 18 -6.10 13.81 -17.19
N LEU A 19 -6.32 15.11 -17.11
CA LEU A 19 -5.42 16.04 -16.43
C LEU A 19 -5.34 15.75 -14.93
N THR A 20 -6.45 15.40 -14.30
CA THR A 20 -6.47 15.03 -12.88
C THR A 20 -5.64 13.78 -12.64
N VAL A 21 -5.80 12.74 -13.45
CA VAL A 21 -4.98 11.50 -13.35
C VAL A 21 -3.50 11.82 -13.50
N ARG A 22 -3.12 12.64 -14.48
CA ARG A 22 -1.71 13.05 -14.67
C ARG A 22 -1.17 13.84 -13.49
N TYR A 23 -1.99 14.70 -12.91
CA TYR A 23 -1.62 15.50 -11.74
C TYR A 23 -1.37 14.60 -10.52
N GLU A 24 -2.25 13.63 -10.29
CA GLU A 24 -2.08 12.68 -9.18
C GLU A 24 -0.85 11.78 -9.38
N ALA A 25 -0.60 11.32 -10.62
CA ALA A 25 0.60 10.56 -10.95
C ALA A 25 1.88 11.36 -10.66
N LEU A 26 1.91 12.63 -11.06
CA LEU A 26 3.06 13.52 -10.78
C LEU A 26 3.26 13.69 -9.27
N ARG A 27 2.21 13.83 -8.51
CA ARG A 27 2.31 13.93 -7.05
C ARG A 27 2.84 12.63 -6.41
N CYS A 28 2.45 11.48 -6.95
CA CYS A 28 3.03 10.20 -6.53
C CYS A 28 4.53 10.14 -6.79
N ASP A 29 4.97 10.61 -7.96
CA ASP A 29 6.40 10.68 -8.29
C ASP A 29 7.16 11.61 -7.34
N ILE A 30 6.60 12.77 -7.03
CA ILE A 30 7.18 13.72 -6.07
C ILE A 30 7.26 13.08 -4.67
N MET A 31 6.22 12.37 -4.24
CA MET A 31 6.22 11.65 -2.97
C MET A 31 7.36 10.62 -2.90
N GLN A 32 7.57 9.87 -3.98
CA GLN A 32 8.66 8.89 -4.07
C GLN A 32 10.03 9.59 -3.99
N GLN A 33 10.20 10.74 -4.63
CA GLN A 33 11.43 11.52 -4.54
C GLN A 33 11.71 12.01 -3.11
N TYR A 34 10.69 12.49 -2.41
CA TYR A 34 10.85 12.84 -1.01
C TYR A 34 11.27 11.63 -0.17
N TYR A 35 10.70 10.45 -0.42
CA TYR A 35 11.09 9.23 0.26
C TYR A 35 12.57 8.88 0.02
N MET A 36 13.00 8.94 -1.25
CA MET A 36 14.39 8.67 -1.61
C MET A 36 15.36 9.66 -0.98
N ASN A 37 14.93 10.91 -0.80
CA ASN A 37 15.70 11.95 -0.12
C ASN A 37 15.59 11.90 1.42
N LYS A 38 14.91 10.89 1.97
CA LYS A 38 14.67 10.71 3.40
C LYS A 38 13.88 11.86 4.04
N ASP A 39 13.10 12.56 3.25
CA ASP A 39 12.19 13.62 3.72
C ASP A 39 10.80 13.03 4.02
N TYR A 40 10.73 12.29 5.11
CA TYR A 40 9.56 11.50 5.45
C TYR A 40 8.33 12.34 5.84
N ASP A 41 8.54 13.50 6.43
CA ASP A 41 7.44 14.41 6.77
C ASP A 41 6.71 14.89 5.51
N ASN A 42 7.44 15.22 4.47
CA ASN A 42 6.85 15.60 3.18
C ASN A 42 6.20 14.42 2.45
N VAL A 43 6.72 13.20 2.61
CA VAL A 43 6.04 11.98 2.11
C VAL A 43 4.66 11.88 2.71
N ILE A 44 4.54 11.98 4.04
CA ILE A 44 3.27 11.89 4.76
C ILE A 44 2.32 13.02 4.35
N ARG A 45 2.84 14.25 4.26
CA ARG A 45 2.05 15.42 3.87
C ARG A 45 1.44 15.24 2.48
N ILE A 46 2.22 14.81 1.49
CA ILE A 46 1.72 14.56 0.13
C ILE A 46 0.77 13.37 0.10
N ALA A 47 1.13 12.25 0.73
CA ALA A 47 0.29 11.07 0.79
C ALA A 47 -1.10 11.37 1.38
N THR A 48 -1.15 12.16 2.43
CA THR A 48 -2.40 12.57 3.09
C THR A 48 -3.24 13.51 2.20
N SER A 49 -2.59 14.33 1.37
CA SER A 49 -3.27 15.28 0.48
C SER A 49 -3.74 14.68 -0.85
N LEU A 50 -3.30 13.46 -1.19
CA LEU A 50 -3.73 12.78 -2.41
C LEU A 50 -5.18 12.30 -2.27
N ASP A 51 -6.04 12.76 -3.18
CA ASP A 51 -7.44 12.36 -3.26
C ASP A 51 -7.60 11.30 -4.37
N ILE A 52 -6.99 10.15 -4.13
CA ILE A 52 -7.08 9.01 -5.04
C ILE A 52 -8.21 8.11 -4.56
N HIS A 53 -9.21 7.93 -5.42
CA HIS A 53 -10.28 6.98 -5.16
C HIS A 53 -9.77 5.56 -5.38
N ASP A 54 -9.86 4.72 -4.38
CA ASP A 54 -9.36 3.34 -4.38
C ASP A 54 -9.88 2.53 -5.58
N ASP A 55 -11.15 2.71 -5.91
CA ASP A 55 -11.79 2.01 -7.03
C ASP A 55 -11.35 2.52 -8.42
N ALA A 56 -10.90 3.78 -8.50
CA ALA A 56 -10.49 4.39 -9.77
C ALA A 56 -9.07 3.98 -10.18
N ASP A 57 -8.15 3.92 -9.21
CA ASP A 57 -6.76 3.51 -9.43
C ASP A 57 -6.23 2.77 -8.20
N PRO A 58 -6.53 1.46 -8.07
CA PRO A 58 -6.08 0.66 -6.93
C PRO A 58 -4.56 0.59 -6.79
N ASN A 59 -3.84 0.56 -7.90
CA ASN A 59 -2.37 0.50 -7.87
C ASN A 59 -1.77 1.78 -7.29
N ALA A 60 -2.26 2.93 -7.70
CA ALA A 60 -1.81 4.22 -7.16
C ALA A 60 -2.15 4.34 -5.68
N SER A 61 -3.35 3.95 -5.28
CA SER A 61 -3.75 3.94 -3.87
C SER A 61 -2.86 3.04 -3.02
N CYS A 62 -2.53 1.84 -3.50
CA CYS A 62 -1.62 0.93 -2.81
C CYS A 62 -0.22 1.55 -2.62
N LEU A 63 0.31 2.21 -3.65
CA LEU A 63 1.61 2.89 -3.57
C LEU A 63 1.59 4.03 -2.55
N VAL A 64 0.53 4.82 -2.53
CA VAL A 64 0.39 5.93 -1.56
C VAL A 64 0.42 5.39 -0.13
N TYR A 65 -0.37 4.37 0.17
CA TYR A 65 -0.37 3.76 1.50
C TYR A 65 0.95 3.10 1.84
N TYR A 66 1.60 2.44 0.88
CA TYR A 66 2.92 1.83 1.08
C TYR A 66 3.97 2.86 1.49
N TYR A 67 4.13 3.94 0.74
CA TYR A 67 5.12 4.97 1.05
C TYR A 67 4.78 5.73 2.33
N LYS A 68 3.51 5.99 2.58
CA LYS A 68 3.05 6.58 3.84
C LYS A 68 3.42 5.70 5.03
N ALA A 69 3.17 4.41 4.93
CA ALA A 69 3.51 3.43 5.96
C ALA A 69 5.02 3.37 6.20
N GLN A 70 5.82 3.28 5.13
CA GLN A 70 7.28 3.26 5.22
C GLN A 70 7.84 4.53 5.85
N ALA A 71 7.27 5.69 5.51
CA ALA A 71 7.68 6.95 6.12
C ALA A 71 7.39 6.96 7.64
N TYR A 72 6.23 6.48 8.06
CA TYR A 72 5.92 6.36 9.49
C TYR A 72 6.86 5.37 10.20
N VAL A 73 7.25 4.28 9.56
CA VAL A 73 8.26 3.35 10.12
C VAL A 73 9.59 4.09 10.35
N LYS A 74 10.04 4.87 9.38
CA LYS A 74 11.29 5.65 9.49
C LYS A 74 11.23 6.71 10.58
N LEU A 75 10.04 7.23 10.88
CA LEU A 75 9.80 8.17 11.98
C LEU A 75 9.45 7.46 13.31
N GLU A 76 9.52 6.14 13.32
CA GLU A 76 9.21 5.31 14.49
C GLU A 76 7.78 5.48 15.03
N ASN A 77 6.86 5.94 14.16
CA ASN A 77 5.44 6.01 14.48
C ASN A 77 4.74 4.72 14.03
N TYR A 78 4.93 3.66 14.79
CA TYR A 78 4.46 2.32 14.44
C TYR A 78 2.92 2.18 14.41
N PRO A 79 2.14 2.80 15.30
CA PRO A 79 0.69 2.74 15.20
C PRO A 79 0.14 3.30 13.88
N MET A 80 0.68 4.43 13.42
CA MET A 80 0.28 5.04 12.14
C MET A 80 0.78 4.23 10.94
N ALA A 81 1.99 3.67 11.05
CA ALA A 81 2.54 2.76 10.03
C ALA A 81 1.66 1.52 9.88
N LYS A 82 1.25 0.92 10.97
CA LYS A 82 0.35 -0.25 10.98
C LYS A 82 -0.97 0.05 10.27
N GLU A 83 -1.60 1.18 10.57
CA GLU A 83 -2.85 1.59 9.93
C GLU A 83 -2.68 1.74 8.40
N ALA A 84 -1.61 2.39 7.96
CA ALA A 84 -1.33 2.56 6.53
C ALA A 84 -1.04 1.22 5.83
N PHE A 85 -0.26 0.33 6.44
CA PHE A 85 -0.02 -1.02 5.91
C PHE A 85 -1.30 -1.86 5.87
N PHE A 86 -2.16 -1.72 6.85
CA PHE A 86 -3.45 -2.40 6.85
C PHE A 86 -4.29 -1.98 5.64
N ARG A 87 -4.37 -0.70 5.35
CA ARG A 87 -5.09 -0.17 4.17
C ARG A 87 -4.47 -0.67 2.87
N GLU A 88 -3.15 -0.65 2.76
CA GLU A 88 -2.45 -1.20 1.58
C GLU A 88 -2.80 -2.68 1.38
N PHE A 89 -2.70 -3.47 2.42
CA PHE A 89 -2.98 -4.90 2.36
C PHE A 89 -4.43 -5.19 1.94
N GLU A 90 -5.41 -4.51 2.54
CA GLU A 90 -6.82 -4.67 2.20
C GLU A 90 -7.07 -4.35 0.71
N LEU A 91 -6.47 -3.30 0.18
CA LEU A 91 -6.61 -2.92 -1.23
C LEU A 91 -5.95 -3.94 -2.17
N ARG A 92 -4.73 -4.39 -1.84
CA ARG A 92 -4.04 -5.40 -2.65
C ARG A 92 -4.80 -6.72 -2.66
N LYS A 93 -5.29 -7.16 -1.51
CA LYS A 93 -6.10 -8.39 -1.41
C LYS A 93 -7.38 -8.28 -2.24
N LYS A 94 -8.07 -7.16 -2.17
CA LYS A 94 -9.35 -6.94 -2.87
C LYS A 94 -9.19 -6.86 -4.39
N TYR A 95 -8.21 -6.10 -4.87
CA TYR A 95 -8.09 -5.77 -6.30
C TYR A 95 -7.04 -6.59 -7.05
N LEU A 96 -5.96 -7.03 -6.39
CA LEU A 96 -4.87 -7.77 -7.00
C LEU A 96 -4.89 -9.27 -6.67
N GLY A 97 -5.42 -9.63 -5.49
CA GLY A 97 -5.50 -11.01 -5.06
C GLY A 97 -4.15 -11.59 -4.59
N TRP A 98 -4.20 -12.83 -4.11
CA TRP A 98 -3.06 -13.52 -3.51
C TRP A 98 -2.04 -14.06 -4.53
N GLU A 99 -2.38 -14.10 -5.80
CA GLU A 99 -1.45 -14.49 -6.87
C GLU A 99 -0.33 -13.46 -7.08
N GLU A 100 -0.58 -12.22 -6.68
CA GLU A 100 0.43 -11.16 -6.74
C GLU A 100 1.36 -11.23 -5.53
N GLU A 101 2.67 -11.23 -5.81
CA GLU A 101 3.72 -11.23 -4.78
C GLU A 101 3.58 -10.05 -3.82
N ASP A 102 3.22 -8.90 -4.35
CA ASP A 102 3.04 -7.67 -3.55
C ASP A 102 1.96 -7.82 -2.48
N THR A 103 0.93 -8.64 -2.71
CA THR A 103 -0.11 -8.92 -1.72
C THR A 103 0.45 -9.72 -0.54
N ILE A 104 1.28 -10.71 -0.82
CA ILE A 104 1.96 -11.53 0.20
C ILE A 104 2.92 -10.65 1.00
N LEU A 105 3.69 -9.80 0.32
CA LEU A 105 4.60 -8.84 0.97
C LEU A 105 3.84 -7.84 1.86
N ALA A 106 2.70 -7.33 1.40
CA ALA A 106 1.87 -6.42 2.19
C ALA A 106 1.38 -7.10 3.48
N CYS A 107 0.96 -8.37 3.40
CA CYS A 107 0.57 -9.16 4.54
C CYS A 107 1.74 -9.36 5.52
N GLN A 108 2.92 -9.68 5.02
CA GLN A 108 4.15 -9.80 5.82
C GLN A 108 4.49 -8.48 6.53
N ASN A 109 4.47 -7.36 5.81
CA ASN A 109 4.77 -6.04 6.37
C ASN A 109 3.80 -5.68 7.50
N LEU A 110 2.53 -5.95 7.30
CA LEU A 110 1.51 -5.74 8.33
C LEU A 110 1.79 -6.60 9.57
N GLY A 111 2.16 -7.86 9.40
CA GLY A 111 2.53 -8.75 10.48
C GLY A 111 3.71 -8.23 11.30
N VAL A 112 4.74 -7.68 10.63
CA VAL A 112 5.88 -7.05 11.29
C VAL A 112 5.43 -5.87 12.15
N LEU A 113 4.55 -5.02 11.63
CA LEU A 113 4.04 -3.87 12.39
C LEU A 113 3.16 -4.28 13.56
N TYR A 114 2.35 -5.32 13.43
CA TYR A 114 1.63 -5.89 14.57
C TYR A 114 2.60 -6.34 15.67
N SER A 115 3.72 -6.96 15.29
CA SER A 115 4.76 -7.35 16.25
C SER A 115 5.37 -6.15 16.96
N PHE A 116 5.68 -5.07 16.24
CA PHE A 116 6.18 -3.82 16.83
C PHE A 116 5.17 -3.16 17.78
N CYS A 117 3.88 -3.37 17.55
CA CYS A 117 2.81 -2.85 18.41
C CYS A 117 2.41 -3.83 19.54
N ASN A 118 3.16 -4.91 19.74
CA ASN A 118 2.88 -5.97 20.72
C ASN A 118 1.52 -6.68 20.50
N GLU A 119 1.03 -6.69 19.28
CA GLU A 119 -0.20 -7.37 18.87
C GLU A 119 0.18 -8.75 18.30
N ARG A 120 0.55 -9.66 19.21
CA ARG A 120 1.15 -10.97 18.88
C ARG A 120 0.23 -11.86 18.05
N GLU A 121 -1.04 -11.96 18.43
CA GLU A 121 -2.00 -12.85 17.76
C GLU A 121 -2.26 -12.40 16.32
N GLU A 122 -2.40 -11.09 16.11
CA GLU A 122 -2.60 -10.50 14.81
C GLU A 122 -1.34 -10.67 13.94
N ALA A 123 -0.16 -10.51 14.52
CA ALA A 123 1.10 -10.76 13.83
C ALA A 123 1.21 -12.20 13.33
N LEU A 124 0.92 -13.17 14.19
CA LEU A 124 0.92 -14.59 13.84
C LEU A 124 -0.11 -14.91 12.75
N ALA A 125 -1.30 -14.35 12.84
CA ALA A 125 -2.33 -14.53 11.81
C ALA A 125 -1.84 -14.04 10.44
N CYS A 126 -1.22 -12.85 10.36
CA CYS A 126 -0.65 -12.33 9.13
C CYS A 126 0.47 -13.21 8.58
N PHE A 127 1.42 -13.62 9.41
CA PHE A 127 2.56 -14.44 8.96
C PHE A 127 2.11 -15.83 8.50
N ARG A 128 1.17 -16.45 9.18
CA ARG A 128 0.63 -17.76 8.79
C ARG A 128 -0.16 -17.68 7.49
N GLU A 129 -0.95 -16.65 7.32
CA GLU A 129 -1.71 -16.44 6.09
C GLU A 129 -0.77 -16.19 4.91
N ALA A 130 0.21 -15.31 5.07
CA ALA A 130 1.24 -15.05 4.06
C ALA A 130 2.03 -16.33 3.72
N TYR A 131 2.42 -17.10 4.72
CA TYR A 131 3.13 -18.36 4.54
C TYR A 131 2.32 -19.37 3.73
N GLY A 132 1.04 -19.55 4.05
CA GLY A 132 0.17 -20.47 3.32
C GLY A 132 0.06 -20.13 1.83
N HIS A 133 -0.10 -18.86 1.51
CA HIS A 133 -0.17 -18.40 0.11
C HIS A 133 1.18 -18.47 -0.60
N GLU A 134 2.27 -18.16 0.10
CA GLU A 134 3.63 -18.27 -0.45
C GLU A 134 3.99 -19.73 -0.80
N VAL A 135 3.74 -20.65 0.10
CA VAL A 135 3.98 -22.08 -0.11
C VAL A 135 3.18 -22.60 -1.29
N LYS A 136 1.93 -22.21 -1.40
CA LYS A 136 1.05 -22.60 -2.50
C LYS A 136 1.55 -22.09 -3.85
N LYS A 137 2.14 -20.90 -3.87
CA LYS A 137 2.68 -20.26 -5.08
C LYS A 137 4.08 -20.74 -5.44
N ASN A 138 4.99 -20.78 -4.49
CA ASN A 138 6.44 -20.94 -4.71
C ASN A 138 7.06 -22.13 -3.97
N GLY A 139 6.30 -22.83 -3.13
CA GLY A 139 6.79 -23.98 -2.35
C GLY A 139 7.41 -23.59 -1.02
N GLU A 140 7.61 -24.60 -0.17
CA GLU A 140 8.12 -24.44 1.21
C GLU A 140 9.57 -23.99 1.26
N ASP A 141 10.36 -24.26 0.21
CA ASP A 141 11.78 -23.94 0.15
C ASP A 141 12.06 -22.53 -0.37
N SER A 142 11.03 -21.76 -0.72
CA SER A 142 11.25 -20.38 -1.19
C SER A 142 11.86 -19.52 -0.08
N GLU A 143 12.67 -18.55 -0.47
CA GLU A 143 13.31 -17.63 0.48
C GLU A 143 12.28 -16.91 1.36
N MET A 144 11.18 -16.46 0.77
CA MET A 144 10.10 -15.80 1.50
C MET A 144 9.40 -16.75 2.48
N ALA A 145 9.13 -18.01 2.07
CA ALA A 145 8.52 -19.00 2.97
C ALA A 145 9.40 -19.25 4.19
N GLN A 146 10.71 -19.40 4.00
CA GLN A 146 11.67 -19.58 5.09
C GLN A 146 11.74 -18.37 6.01
N LYS A 147 11.72 -17.18 5.44
CA LYS A 147 11.68 -15.92 6.20
C LYS A 147 10.41 -15.79 7.05
N LEU A 148 9.27 -16.14 6.49
CA LEU A 148 8.00 -16.13 7.22
C LEU A 148 7.98 -17.13 8.38
N LEU A 149 8.58 -18.33 8.20
CA LEU A 149 8.75 -19.29 9.29
C LEU A 149 9.62 -18.74 10.41
N GLN A 150 10.69 -18.01 10.08
CA GLN A 150 11.52 -17.34 11.08
C GLN A 150 10.74 -16.30 11.87
N TYR A 151 9.93 -15.48 11.20
CA TYR A 151 9.07 -14.50 11.89
C TYR A 151 8.06 -15.17 12.81
N ILE A 152 7.42 -16.24 12.36
CA ILE A 152 6.48 -17.02 13.18
C ILE A 152 7.19 -17.55 14.42
N SER A 153 8.37 -18.15 14.25
CA SER A 153 9.17 -18.70 15.35
C SER A 153 9.53 -17.63 16.38
N VAL A 154 9.96 -16.45 15.93
CA VAL A 154 10.31 -15.33 16.83
C VAL A 154 9.10 -14.86 17.62
N VAL A 155 7.95 -14.73 16.98
CA VAL A 155 6.73 -14.26 17.65
C VAL A 155 6.19 -15.31 18.62
N GLU A 156 6.29 -16.60 18.30
CA GLU A 156 5.86 -17.70 19.18
C GLU A 156 6.77 -17.89 20.40
N SER A 157 8.04 -17.51 20.31
CA SER A 157 8.97 -17.58 21.44
C SER A 157 8.72 -16.45 22.43
#